data_839bd9780fcc30dcd79c7851fbc28ef9
#
_entry.id   839bd9780fcc30dcd79c7851fbc28ef9
#
_cell.length_a   1.000
_cell.length_b   1.000
_cell.length_c   1.000
_cell.angle_alpha   90.00
_cell.angle_beta   90.00
_cell.angle_gamma   90.00
#
_symmetry.space_group_name_H-M   'P 1'
#
loop_
_entity.id
_entity.type
_entity.pdbx_description
1 polymer ?
#
loop_
_entity_poly.entity_id
_entity_poly.type
_entity_poly.pdbx_seq_one_letter_code
_entity_poly.pdbx_strand_id
1 'polypeptide(L)'
;METRNIRQAVGLDFSMKELYVDSNGKHAGYPHYFRNSEEKLAKAQRKLSHCRKESNRYKKQQKKVARIHTHIAHQRKDYLHKESRKITNFYDIVCIEDLDLKTMSGEHHFGKSVHDNGWRMFTDFLQYK
;
A
#
# COMPACT_ATOMS: atom_id res chain seq x y z
N MET A 1 -28.42 -9.05 -23.57
CA MET A 1 -27.47 -8.17 -22.88
C MET A 1 -28.27 -7.22 -22.00
N GLU A 2 -28.32 -7.48 -20.71
CA GLU A 2 -29.00 -6.57 -19.81
C GLU A 2 -28.19 -5.29 -19.68
N THR A 3 -28.74 -4.18 -20.14
CA THR A 3 -28.20 -2.85 -19.89
C THR A 3 -28.34 -2.57 -18.38
N ARG A 4 -27.26 -2.78 -17.63
CA ARG A 4 -27.20 -2.31 -16.26
C ARG A 4 -27.33 -0.81 -16.26
N ASN A 5 -28.37 -0.31 -15.60
CA ASN A 5 -28.47 1.11 -15.34
C ASN A 5 -27.28 1.54 -14.46
N ILE A 6 -26.33 2.22 -15.05
CA ILE A 6 -25.17 2.76 -14.35
C ILE A 6 -25.68 3.88 -13.44
N ARG A 7 -25.65 3.65 -12.14
CA ARG A 7 -26.13 4.64 -11.17
C ARG A 7 -25.04 5.58 -10.68
N GLN A 8 -23.81 5.07 -10.55
CA GLN A 8 -22.70 5.85 -10.00
C GLN A 8 -21.36 5.45 -10.63
N ALA A 9 -20.60 6.46 -11.02
CA ALA A 9 -19.24 6.32 -11.53
C ALA A 9 -18.28 7.19 -10.70
N VAL A 10 -17.03 6.77 -10.56
CA VAL A 10 -15.99 7.52 -9.87
C VAL A 10 -14.67 7.43 -10.63
N GLY A 11 -13.94 8.55 -10.65
CA GLY A 11 -12.55 8.59 -11.08
C GLY A 11 -11.63 8.62 -9.87
N LEU A 12 -10.55 7.85 -9.89
CA LEU A 12 -9.55 7.79 -8.84
C LEU A 12 -8.21 8.25 -9.36
N ASP A 13 -7.66 9.29 -8.75
CA ASP A 13 -6.33 9.80 -9.01
C ASP A 13 -5.35 9.24 -7.99
N PHE A 14 -4.20 8.75 -8.47
CA PHE A 14 -3.11 8.34 -7.60
C PHE A 14 -2.63 9.51 -6.73
N SER A 15 -2.43 9.24 -5.44
CA SER A 15 -1.87 10.20 -4.50
C SER A 15 -0.70 9.57 -3.75
N MET A 16 0.42 10.30 -3.68
CA MET A 16 1.59 9.84 -2.92
C MET A 16 1.42 9.97 -1.40
N LYS A 17 0.61 10.91 -0.96
CA LYS A 17 0.32 11.11 0.47
C LYS A 17 -0.73 10.15 0.99
N GLU A 18 -1.67 9.85 0.14
CA GLU A 18 -2.80 8.97 0.40
C GLU A 18 -2.85 7.94 -0.73
N LEU A 19 -3.75 7.00 -0.67
CA LEU A 19 -3.87 6.02 -1.74
C LEU A 19 -4.43 6.67 -3.03
N TYR A 20 -5.49 7.45 -2.89
CA TYR A 20 -6.14 8.14 -4.01
C TYR A 20 -6.88 9.39 -3.54
N VAL A 21 -7.21 10.24 -4.51
CA VAL A 21 -8.22 11.28 -4.39
C VAL A 21 -9.30 10.97 -5.43
N ASP A 22 -10.56 10.94 -5.03
CA ASP A 22 -11.64 10.63 -5.96
C ASP A 22 -12.16 11.87 -6.71
N SER A 23 -12.99 11.66 -7.73
CA SER A 23 -13.57 12.74 -8.54
C SER A 23 -14.54 13.64 -7.77
N ASN A 24 -14.98 13.22 -6.57
CA ASN A 24 -15.81 14.02 -5.68
C ASN A 24 -14.99 14.84 -4.67
N GLY A 25 -13.66 14.79 -4.75
CA GLY A 25 -12.76 15.47 -3.84
C GLY A 25 -12.52 14.75 -2.51
N LYS A 26 -12.99 13.51 -2.36
CA LYS A 26 -12.72 12.70 -1.18
C LYS A 26 -11.32 12.12 -1.23
N HIS A 27 -10.62 12.21 -0.12
CA HIS A 27 -9.33 11.60 0.08
C HIS A 27 -9.45 10.24 0.75
N ALA A 28 -8.70 9.26 0.28
CA ALA A 28 -8.53 8.00 1.00
C ALA A 28 -7.65 8.25 2.22
N GLY A 29 -8.16 8.04 3.41
CA GLY A 29 -7.36 8.16 4.63
C GLY A 29 -6.36 7.02 4.74
N TYR A 30 -5.21 7.12 4.07
CA TYR A 30 -4.20 6.07 4.08
C TYR A 30 -3.41 6.11 5.40
N PRO A 31 -3.43 5.03 6.19
CA PRO A 31 -2.83 5.04 7.53
C PRO A 31 -1.30 4.96 7.55
N HIS A 32 -0.63 4.83 6.40
CA HIS A 32 0.83 4.76 6.29
C HIS A 32 1.47 3.76 7.27
N TYR A 33 0.99 2.53 7.28
CA TYR A 33 1.45 1.47 8.18
C TYR A 33 2.97 1.30 8.18
N PHE A 34 3.60 1.44 7.02
CA PHE A 34 5.05 1.38 6.90
C PHE A 34 5.71 2.49 7.72
N ARG A 35 5.24 3.75 7.55
CA ARG A 35 5.80 4.91 8.25
C ARG A 35 5.58 4.84 9.76
N ASN A 36 4.39 4.42 10.18
CA ASN A 36 4.07 4.27 11.59
C ASN A 36 4.95 3.23 12.30
N SER A 37 5.35 2.20 11.57
CA SER A 37 6.20 1.11 12.08
C SER A 37 7.68 1.30 11.74
N GLU A 38 8.04 2.36 11.04
CA GLU A 38 9.40 2.62 10.57
C GLU A 38 10.42 2.68 11.71
N GLU A 39 10.06 3.33 12.79
CA GLU A 39 10.93 3.43 13.98
C GLU A 39 11.20 2.07 14.61
N LYS A 40 10.17 1.25 14.74
CA LYS A 40 10.32 -0.13 15.24
C LYS A 40 11.23 -0.96 14.36
N LEU A 41 11.03 -0.84 13.05
CA LEU A 41 11.85 -1.54 12.06
C LEU A 41 13.29 -1.06 12.11
N ALA A 42 13.50 0.26 12.15
CA ALA A 42 14.85 0.87 12.24
C ALA A 42 15.59 0.43 13.51
N LYS A 43 14.92 0.40 14.65
CA LYS A 43 15.49 -0.11 15.90
C LYS A 43 15.90 -1.58 15.79
N ALA A 44 15.03 -2.41 15.23
CA ALA A 44 15.29 -3.83 15.05
C ALA A 44 16.45 -4.08 14.09
N GLN A 45 16.53 -3.32 13.00
CA GLN A 45 17.62 -3.40 12.03
C GLN A 45 18.96 -2.93 12.61
N ARG A 46 18.97 -1.85 13.40
CA ARG A 46 20.17 -1.39 14.12
C ARG A 46 20.68 -2.44 15.09
N LYS A 47 19.79 -3.04 15.86
CA LYS A 47 20.14 -4.11 16.78
C LYS A 47 20.72 -5.31 16.03
N LEU A 48 20.17 -5.65 14.88
CA LEU A 48 20.69 -6.71 14.01
C LEU A 48 22.11 -6.40 13.53
N SER A 49 22.38 -5.14 13.11
CA SER A 49 23.71 -4.73 12.64
C SER A 49 24.79 -4.81 13.73
N HIS A 50 24.42 -4.72 14.99
CA HIS A 50 25.34 -4.86 16.12
C HIS A 50 25.53 -6.32 16.56
N CYS A 51 24.74 -7.23 16.06
CA CYS A 51 24.92 -8.66 16.35
C CYS A 51 26.05 -9.25 15.52
N ARG A 52 26.82 -10.16 16.14
CA ARG A 52 27.87 -10.89 15.43
C ARG A 52 27.21 -11.82 14.40
N LYS A 53 27.60 -11.72 13.12
CA LYS A 53 27.10 -12.58 12.04
C LYS A 53 27.24 -14.06 12.41
N GLU A 54 26.22 -14.85 12.05
CA GLU A 54 26.13 -16.29 12.32
C GLU A 54 25.96 -16.68 13.81
N SER A 55 25.88 -15.71 14.71
CA SER A 55 25.57 -16.02 16.11
C SER A 55 24.07 -16.35 16.30
N ASN A 56 23.75 -17.02 17.39
CA ASN A 56 22.34 -17.31 17.73
C ASN A 56 21.54 -16.02 17.96
N ARG A 57 22.17 -14.99 18.52
CA ARG A 57 21.55 -13.65 18.68
C ARG A 57 21.20 -13.02 17.34
N TYR A 58 22.10 -13.12 16.36
CA TYR A 58 21.88 -12.62 15.00
C TYR A 58 20.67 -13.31 14.37
N LYS A 59 20.59 -14.63 14.44
CA LYS A 59 19.47 -15.41 13.89
C LYS A 59 18.14 -15.04 14.52
N LYS A 60 18.09 -14.88 15.84
CA LYS A 60 16.87 -14.44 16.56
C LYS A 60 16.44 -13.04 16.12
N GLN A 61 17.39 -12.11 16.03
CA GLN A 61 17.10 -10.74 15.63
C GLN A 61 16.67 -10.66 14.17
N GLN A 62 17.26 -11.46 13.30
CA GLN A 62 16.87 -11.55 11.89
C GLN A 62 15.41 -12.01 11.74
N LYS A 63 15.00 -13.00 12.51
CA LYS A 63 13.58 -13.44 12.55
C LYS A 63 12.66 -12.35 13.05
N LYS A 64 13.08 -11.58 14.04
CA LYS A 64 12.28 -10.46 14.57
C LYS A 64 12.08 -9.37 13.52
N VAL A 65 13.12 -9.00 12.77
CA VAL A 65 13.05 -8.05 11.66
C VAL A 65 12.09 -8.56 10.57
N ALA A 66 12.21 -9.83 10.19
CA ALA A 66 11.32 -10.46 9.21
C ALA A 66 9.84 -10.43 9.65
N ARG A 67 9.56 -10.68 10.93
CA ARG A 67 8.21 -10.61 11.49
C ARG A 67 7.61 -9.20 11.40
N ILE A 68 8.42 -8.17 11.67
CA ILE A 68 7.97 -6.77 11.55
C ILE A 68 7.60 -6.45 10.11
N HIS A 69 8.43 -6.84 9.14
CA HIS A 69 8.11 -6.67 7.72
C HIS A 69 6.82 -7.37 7.32
N THR A 70 6.65 -8.62 7.75
CA THR A 70 5.44 -9.40 7.45
C THR A 70 4.19 -8.75 8.04
N HIS A 71 4.28 -8.26 9.27
CA HIS A 71 3.16 -7.58 9.93
C HIS A 71 2.73 -6.33 9.17
N ILE A 72 3.69 -5.50 8.76
CA ILE A 72 3.44 -4.28 7.97
C ILE A 72 2.77 -4.64 6.63
N ALA A 73 3.28 -5.65 5.94
CA ALA A 73 2.72 -6.11 4.67
C ALA A 73 1.27 -6.61 4.83
N HIS A 74 0.98 -7.35 5.90
CA HIS A 74 -0.38 -7.84 6.19
C HIS A 74 -1.34 -6.70 6.50
N GLN A 75 -0.92 -5.71 7.28
CA GLN A 75 -1.73 -4.53 7.59
C GLN A 75 -2.08 -3.75 6.32
N ARG A 76 -1.10 -3.54 5.45
CA ARG A 76 -1.29 -2.85 4.16
C ARG A 76 -2.29 -3.61 3.29
N LYS A 77 -2.10 -4.91 3.15
CA LYS A 77 -2.96 -5.77 2.33
C LYS A 77 -4.42 -5.74 2.85
N ASP A 78 -4.62 -5.84 4.15
CA ASP A 78 -5.94 -5.77 4.78
C ASP A 78 -6.62 -4.42 4.50
N TYR A 79 -5.92 -3.31 4.66
CA TYR A 79 -6.42 -1.98 4.35
C TYR A 79 -6.84 -1.86 2.88
N LEU A 80 -5.99 -2.34 1.96
CA LEU A 80 -6.27 -2.25 0.53
C LEU A 80 -7.46 -3.12 0.12
N HIS A 81 -7.63 -4.29 0.73
CA HIS A 81 -8.82 -5.13 0.54
C HIS A 81 -10.09 -4.42 1.00
N LYS A 82 -10.07 -3.82 2.17
CA LYS A 82 -11.23 -3.09 2.72
C LYS A 82 -11.59 -1.89 1.86
N GLU A 83 -10.59 -1.11 1.45
CA GLU A 83 -10.79 0.08 0.63
C GLU A 83 -11.31 -0.27 -0.77
N SER A 84 -10.75 -1.29 -1.42
CA SER A 84 -11.22 -1.75 -2.73
C SER A 84 -12.65 -2.29 -2.68
N ARG A 85 -13.00 -3.01 -1.62
CA ARG A 85 -14.36 -3.52 -1.41
C ARG A 85 -15.36 -2.38 -1.21
N LYS A 86 -15.00 -1.39 -0.42
CA LYS A 86 -15.83 -0.19 -0.19
C LYS A 86 -16.16 0.52 -1.51
N ILE A 87 -15.18 0.70 -2.38
CA ILE A 87 -15.37 1.36 -3.67
C ILE A 87 -16.21 0.50 -4.61
N THR A 88 -15.90 -0.77 -4.74
CA THR A 88 -16.62 -1.67 -5.67
C THR A 88 -18.06 -1.95 -5.25
N ASN A 89 -18.37 -1.85 -3.96
CA ASN A 89 -19.75 -1.98 -3.47
C ASN A 89 -20.58 -0.73 -3.73
N PHE A 90 -19.94 0.43 -3.81
CA PHE A 90 -20.65 1.72 -3.93
C PHE A 90 -20.77 2.21 -5.37
N TYR A 91 -19.73 1.99 -6.19
CA TYR A 91 -19.69 2.48 -7.57
C TYR A 91 -19.84 1.35 -8.60
N ASP A 92 -20.54 1.65 -9.69
CA ASP A 92 -20.71 0.72 -10.81
C ASP A 92 -19.54 0.78 -11.79
N ILE A 93 -18.94 1.97 -11.94
CA ILE A 93 -17.78 2.21 -12.79
C ILE A 93 -16.69 2.92 -11.98
N VAL A 94 -15.48 2.39 -12.06
CA VAL A 94 -14.28 3.00 -11.46
C VAL A 94 -13.26 3.25 -12.56
N CYS A 95 -12.90 4.53 -12.76
CA CYS A 95 -11.89 4.96 -13.73
C CYS A 95 -10.59 5.25 -13.01
N ILE A 96 -9.49 4.67 -13.48
CA ILE A 96 -8.14 4.86 -12.94
C ILE A 96 -7.16 5.15 -14.06
N GLU A 97 -6.09 5.89 -13.75
CA GLU A 97 -4.97 6.07 -14.69
C GLU A 97 -4.05 4.85 -14.69
N ASP A 98 -3.53 4.51 -15.86
CA ASP A 98 -2.47 3.52 -16.01
C ASP A 98 -1.12 4.21 -15.80
N LEU A 99 -0.55 4.06 -14.61
CA LEU A 99 0.69 4.73 -14.21
C LEU A 99 1.89 3.80 -14.28
N ASP A 100 3.01 4.30 -14.79
CA ASP A 100 4.29 3.63 -14.69
C ASP A 100 4.94 3.92 -13.33
N LEU A 101 4.58 3.13 -12.34
CA LEU A 101 5.08 3.26 -10.97
C LEU A 101 6.59 3.04 -10.85
N LYS A 102 7.16 2.22 -11.73
CA LYS A 102 8.61 1.97 -11.76
C LYS A 102 9.39 3.21 -12.17
N THR A 103 8.96 3.86 -13.24
CA THR A 103 9.54 5.12 -13.70
C THR A 103 9.37 6.21 -12.65
N MET A 104 8.19 6.35 -12.06
CA MET A 104 7.93 7.31 -11.00
C MET A 104 8.83 7.10 -9.78
N SER A 105 9.09 5.85 -9.38
CA SER A 105 9.97 5.51 -8.27
C SER A 105 11.42 5.89 -8.53
N GLY A 106 11.89 5.76 -9.78
CA GLY A 106 13.29 6.02 -10.17
C GLY A 106 13.63 7.48 -10.40
N GLU A 107 12.73 8.24 -11.04
CA GLU A 107 13.04 9.58 -11.54
C GLU A 107 13.01 10.69 -10.50
N HIS A 108 12.17 10.59 -9.48
CA HIS A 108 11.91 11.70 -8.55
C HIS A 108 12.12 11.35 -7.08
N HIS A 109 12.80 10.28 -6.76
CA HIS A 109 13.00 9.80 -5.39
C HIS A 109 11.70 9.57 -4.59
N PHE A 110 10.60 9.29 -5.30
CA PHE A 110 9.29 9.01 -4.69
C PHE A 110 9.08 7.53 -4.37
N GLY A 111 10.09 6.69 -4.53
CA GLY A 111 9.98 5.23 -4.43
C GLY A 111 9.35 4.74 -3.12
N LYS A 112 9.74 5.31 -1.99
CA LYS A 112 9.18 4.96 -0.69
C LYS A 112 7.69 5.24 -0.61
N SER A 113 7.23 6.42 -1.04
CA SER A 113 5.82 6.81 -1.01
C SER A 113 4.99 6.00 -1.99
N VAL A 114 5.51 5.74 -3.18
CA VAL A 114 4.85 4.92 -4.21
C VAL A 114 4.68 3.48 -3.73
N HIS A 115 5.72 2.87 -3.15
CA HIS A 115 5.66 1.51 -2.63
C HIS A 115 4.85 1.39 -1.34
N ASP A 116 4.96 2.38 -0.43
CA ASP A 116 4.23 2.41 0.83
C ASP A 116 2.71 2.45 0.60
N ASN A 117 2.28 3.18 -0.43
CA ASN A 117 0.87 3.40 -0.72
C ASN A 117 0.17 2.18 -1.39
N GLY A 118 0.95 1.29 -2.04
CA GLY A 118 0.39 0.04 -2.55
C GLY A 118 -0.58 0.21 -3.72
N TRP A 119 -0.43 1.24 -4.54
CA TRP A 119 -1.34 1.57 -5.63
C TRP A 119 -1.58 0.41 -6.60
N ARG A 120 -0.53 -0.28 -7.01
CA ARG A 120 -0.64 -1.40 -7.95
C ARG A 120 -1.48 -2.55 -7.36
N MET A 121 -1.21 -2.91 -6.11
CA MET A 121 -2.00 -3.94 -5.42
C MET A 121 -3.46 -3.52 -5.30
N PHE A 122 -3.71 -2.26 -5.00
CA PHE A 122 -5.06 -1.69 -4.92
C PHE A 122 -5.79 -1.76 -6.26
N THR A 123 -5.15 -1.38 -7.36
CA THR A 123 -5.74 -1.46 -8.71
C THR A 123 -6.00 -2.90 -9.13
N ASP A 124 -5.11 -3.83 -8.80
CA ASP A 124 -5.32 -5.25 -9.04
C ASP A 124 -6.55 -5.77 -8.28
N PHE A 125 -6.75 -5.34 -7.03
CA PHE A 125 -7.94 -5.70 -6.25
C PHE A 125 -9.22 -5.12 -6.84
N LEU A 126 -9.18 -3.92 -7.38
CA LEU A 126 -10.33 -3.31 -8.05
C LEU A 126 -10.71 -4.09 -9.32
N GLN A 127 -9.73 -4.59 -10.07
CA GLN A 127 -9.98 -5.30 -11.33
C GLN A 127 -10.76 -6.60 -11.14
N TYR A 128 -10.49 -7.38 -10.10
CA TYR A 128 -11.18 -8.64 -9.90
C TYR A 128 -12.42 -8.56 -8.99
N LYS A 129 -12.63 -7.47 -8.33
CA LYS A 129 -13.82 -7.24 -7.48
C LYS A 129 -14.91 -6.51 -8.26
#